data_401aa239302f0734f55575cc95404f4c
#
_entry.id   401aa239302f0734f55575cc95404f4c
#
_cell.length_a   1.000
_cell.length_b   1.000
_cell.length_c   1.000
_cell.angle_alpha   90.00
_cell.angle_beta   90.00
_cell.angle_gamma   90.00
#
_symmetry.space_group_name_H-M   'P 1'
#
loop_
_entity.id
_entity.type
_entity.pdbx_description
1 polymer ?
#
loop_
_entity_poly.entity_id
_entity_poly.type
_entity_poly.pdbx_seq_one_letter_code
_entity_poly.pdbx_strand_id
1 'polypeptide(L)'
;IQRSIGYSTRKSLTIEKIEKIIKEIRKVNEEVIIMVDNCYGEFVQEKEPTEVGADIIVGSLMKNLGAGIATSGAYIAGKKQLIELCAERLTAPGVGKEIGPSLNQNTLLLKGLFFAPSVVASSVKTAVFASRILEKLNYKVSPKWNEERADIVQTIELGEEQKLIKFCQGIQMGSPIDSNVIPEPSDMGGYDDKVIMAAGTFTEGSTIELSCDGPIRPPYMAYMQGGLTYEYGKLGILKAVEEMSK
;
A
#
# COMPACT_ATOMS: atom_id res chain seq x y z
N ILE A 1 4.23 3.89 14.58
CA ILE A 1 5.23 3.88 13.47
C ILE A 1 4.50 3.56 12.18
N GLN A 2 4.65 4.37 11.14
CA GLN A 2 4.14 4.08 9.80
C GLN A 2 5.25 3.42 8.97
N ARG A 3 5.06 2.17 8.51
CA ARG A 3 6.04 1.42 7.72
C ARG A 3 6.18 1.97 6.31
N SER A 4 5.08 2.07 5.59
CA SER A 4 5.06 2.55 4.21
C SER A 4 5.26 4.07 4.09
N ILE A 5 5.57 4.53 2.88
CA ILE A 5 6.05 5.88 2.63
C ILE A 5 4.99 6.98 2.86
N GLY A 6 3.70 6.69 2.61
CA GLY A 6 2.67 7.72 2.53
C GLY A 6 2.98 8.77 1.44
N TYR A 7 2.33 9.92 1.47
CA TYR A 7 2.64 11.03 0.53
C TYR A 7 3.85 11.85 1.00
N SER A 8 5.01 11.19 1.06
CA SER A 8 6.27 11.82 1.47
C SER A 8 7.43 11.43 0.54
N THR A 9 8.58 12.03 0.75
CA THR A 9 9.81 11.74 0.00
C THR A 9 10.76 10.80 0.78
N ARG A 10 10.39 10.39 2.00
CA ARG A 10 11.19 9.44 2.79
C ARG A 10 11.16 8.05 2.15
N LYS A 11 12.11 7.21 2.47
CA LYS A 11 12.02 5.77 2.15
C LYS A 11 11.11 5.06 3.16
N SER A 12 10.40 4.03 2.71
CA SER A 12 9.70 3.09 3.58
C SER A 12 10.65 2.41 4.54
N LEU A 13 10.14 1.95 5.67
CA LEU A 13 10.95 1.38 6.74
C LEU A 13 11.08 -0.14 6.56
N THR A 14 12.30 -0.62 6.31
CA THR A 14 12.61 -2.05 6.38
C THR A 14 12.43 -2.58 7.80
N ILE A 15 12.23 -3.87 7.96
CA ILE A 15 12.10 -4.51 9.27
C ILE A 15 13.33 -4.22 10.16
N GLU A 16 14.53 -4.21 9.59
CA GLU A 16 15.76 -3.84 10.31
C GLU A 16 15.71 -2.40 10.85
N LYS A 17 15.18 -1.46 10.05
CA LYS A 17 15.02 -0.06 10.50
C LYS A 17 13.97 0.06 11.61
N ILE A 18 12.85 -0.65 11.46
CA ILE A 18 11.80 -0.71 12.50
C ILE A 18 12.39 -1.25 13.79
N GLU A 19 13.17 -2.35 13.74
CA GLU A 19 13.85 -2.91 14.91
C GLU A 19 14.76 -1.89 15.60
N LYS A 20 15.57 -1.16 14.82
CA LYS A 20 16.43 -0.10 15.36
C LYS A 20 15.63 1.00 16.04
N ILE A 21 14.56 1.48 15.40
CA ILE A 21 13.68 2.49 15.99
C ILE A 21 13.06 2.00 17.30
N ILE A 22 12.56 0.77 17.32
CA ILE A 22 11.98 0.16 18.52
C ILE A 22 13.00 0.09 19.65
N LYS A 23 14.23 -0.36 19.35
CA LYS A 23 15.31 -0.41 20.35
C LYS A 23 15.63 0.97 20.95
N GLU A 24 15.63 2.02 20.14
CA GLU A 24 15.85 3.39 20.66
C GLU A 24 14.67 3.88 21.51
N ILE A 25 13.43 3.63 21.09
CA ILE A 25 12.23 3.97 21.88
C ILE A 25 12.28 3.26 23.25
N ARG A 26 12.61 1.96 23.27
CA ARG A 26 12.67 1.16 24.51
C ARG A 26 13.73 1.63 25.51
N LYS A 27 14.82 2.25 25.05
CA LYS A 27 15.81 2.88 25.96
C LYS A 27 15.23 4.07 26.74
N VAL A 28 14.26 4.76 26.13
CA VAL A 28 13.63 5.94 26.75
C VAL A 28 12.41 5.54 27.58
N ASN A 29 11.61 4.60 27.09
CA ASN A 29 10.42 4.10 27.78
C ASN A 29 10.18 2.63 27.40
N GLU A 30 10.40 1.74 28.35
CA GLU A 30 10.25 0.30 28.17
C GLU A 30 8.79 -0.14 28.04
N GLU A 31 7.85 0.61 28.62
CA GLU A 31 6.44 0.22 28.72
C GLU A 31 5.54 0.85 27.65
N VAL A 32 6.04 1.81 26.86
CA VAL A 32 5.21 2.44 25.84
C VAL A 32 4.73 1.42 24.81
N ILE A 33 3.46 1.46 24.44
CA ILE A 33 2.90 0.58 23.41
C ILE A 33 3.40 1.03 22.05
N ILE A 34 4.06 0.13 21.33
CA ILE A 34 4.57 0.37 19.99
C ILE A 34 3.63 -0.29 18.97
N MET A 35 2.88 0.55 18.26
CA MET A 35 2.02 0.15 17.15
C MET A 35 2.68 0.48 15.82
N VAL A 36 2.61 -0.45 14.87
CA VAL A 36 3.08 -0.23 13.49
C VAL A 36 1.89 -0.33 12.53
N ASP A 37 1.68 0.72 11.74
CA ASP A 37 0.86 0.64 10.53
C ASP A 37 1.68 -0.11 9.47
N ASN A 38 1.24 -1.32 9.17
CA ASN A 38 1.95 -2.29 8.34
C ASN A 38 1.42 -2.33 6.89
N CYS A 39 0.46 -1.47 6.54
CA CYS A 39 -0.12 -1.42 5.20
C CYS A 39 0.98 -1.39 4.12
N TYR A 40 0.80 -2.19 3.08
CA TYR A 40 1.70 -2.38 1.94
C TYR A 40 3.01 -3.14 2.24
N GLY A 41 3.33 -3.40 3.52
CA GLY A 41 4.57 -4.07 3.91
C GLY A 41 4.45 -5.59 4.07
N GLU A 42 3.25 -6.09 4.28
CA GLU A 42 3.01 -7.50 4.59
C GLU A 42 3.55 -8.43 3.48
N PHE A 43 4.26 -9.47 3.86
CA PHE A 43 4.88 -10.46 2.97
C PHE A 43 5.95 -9.91 2.00
N VAL A 44 6.41 -8.65 2.15
CA VAL A 44 7.49 -8.09 1.33
C VAL A 44 8.85 -8.52 1.84
N GLN A 45 9.01 -8.62 3.14
CA GLN A 45 10.22 -9.11 3.82
C GLN A 45 9.90 -10.38 4.63
N GLU A 46 10.93 -11.10 5.03
CA GLU A 46 10.81 -12.39 5.72
C GLU A 46 10.13 -12.27 7.10
N LYS A 47 10.37 -11.16 7.79
CA LYS A 47 9.81 -10.90 9.12
C LYS A 47 8.77 -9.80 9.09
N GLU A 48 7.87 -9.84 10.06
CA GLU A 48 6.91 -8.79 10.31
C GLU A 48 7.29 -7.95 11.55
N PRO A 49 6.77 -6.72 11.73
CA PRO A 49 7.20 -5.85 12.82
C PRO A 49 7.01 -6.42 14.23
N THR A 50 6.06 -7.31 14.45
CA THR A 50 5.84 -7.99 15.73
C THR A 50 6.99 -8.92 16.11
N GLU A 51 7.71 -9.45 15.13
CA GLU A 51 8.87 -10.34 15.36
C GLU A 51 10.13 -9.55 15.77
N VAL A 52 10.11 -8.23 15.62
CA VAL A 52 11.22 -7.35 15.98
C VAL A 52 10.88 -6.35 17.09
N GLY A 53 9.79 -6.63 17.82
CA GLY A 53 9.47 -5.94 19.08
C GLY A 53 8.32 -4.94 19.04
N ALA A 54 7.58 -4.83 17.93
CA ALA A 54 6.31 -4.11 17.92
C ALA A 54 5.28 -4.86 18.79
N ASP A 55 4.50 -4.12 19.58
CA ASP A 55 3.48 -4.72 20.43
C ASP A 55 2.23 -5.10 19.64
N ILE A 56 1.94 -4.33 18.59
CA ILE A 56 0.74 -4.47 17.77
C ILE A 56 1.01 -3.95 16.37
N ILE A 57 0.44 -4.62 15.39
CA ILE A 57 0.40 -4.18 13.98
C ILE A 57 -1.04 -4.01 13.52
N VAL A 58 -1.27 -3.07 12.65
CA VAL A 58 -2.54 -2.82 12.00
C VAL A 58 -2.35 -2.73 10.50
N GLY A 59 -3.36 -3.11 9.73
CA GLY A 59 -3.32 -2.99 8.28
C GLY A 59 -4.66 -3.25 7.63
N SER A 60 -4.69 -3.06 6.32
CA SER A 60 -5.89 -3.22 5.51
C SER A 60 -5.92 -4.60 4.87
N LEU A 61 -7.10 -5.25 4.92
CA LEU A 61 -7.36 -6.49 4.20
C LEU A 61 -7.69 -6.27 2.71
N MET A 62 -7.90 -5.02 2.28
CA MET A 62 -8.04 -4.68 0.85
C MET A 62 -6.69 -4.58 0.12
N LYS A 63 -5.58 -4.61 0.86
CA LYS A 63 -4.22 -4.51 0.35
C LYS A 63 -3.54 -5.87 0.31
N ASN A 64 -2.29 -5.96 0.75
CA ASN A 64 -1.47 -7.15 0.63
C ASN A 64 -2.15 -8.43 1.11
N LEU A 65 -2.71 -8.44 2.32
CA LEU A 65 -3.27 -9.67 2.91
C LEU A 65 -4.56 -10.14 2.22
N GLY A 66 -5.29 -9.25 1.58
CA GLY A 66 -6.53 -9.61 0.89
C GLY A 66 -6.34 -10.08 -0.53
N ALA A 67 -5.15 -9.89 -1.11
CA ALA A 67 -4.78 -10.37 -2.46
C ALA A 67 -5.76 -10.00 -3.58
N GLY A 68 -6.50 -8.88 -3.46
CA GLY A 68 -7.57 -8.49 -4.38
C GLY A 68 -8.84 -9.36 -4.28
N ILE A 69 -8.93 -10.27 -3.31
CA ILE A 69 -10.10 -11.12 -3.05
C ILE A 69 -10.96 -10.52 -1.94
N ALA A 70 -10.34 -10.02 -0.89
CA ALA A 70 -11.04 -9.34 0.19
C ALA A 70 -11.46 -7.93 -0.26
N THR A 71 -12.77 -7.68 -0.24
CA THR A 71 -13.37 -6.42 -0.70
C THR A 71 -13.42 -5.33 0.37
N SER A 72 -13.20 -5.70 1.62
CA SER A 72 -13.22 -4.77 2.75
C SER A 72 -12.48 -5.35 3.94
N GLY A 73 -12.31 -4.54 4.98
CA GLY A 73 -11.81 -4.98 6.26
C GLY A 73 -10.41 -4.49 6.58
N ALA A 74 -10.08 -4.67 7.84
CA ALA A 74 -8.78 -4.40 8.41
C ALA A 74 -8.40 -5.53 9.37
N TYR A 75 -7.14 -5.61 9.73
CA TYR A 75 -6.67 -6.53 10.75
C TYR A 75 -5.88 -5.81 11.83
N ILE A 76 -5.89 -6.39 13.00
CA ILE A 76 -5.04 -6.03 14.12
C ILE A 76 -4.41 -7.32 14.63
N ALA A 77 -3.08 -7.35 14.74
CA ALA A 77 -2.36 -8.52 15.25
C ALA A 77 -1.27 -8.09 16.24
N GLY A 78 -0.99 -8.90 17.26
CA GLY A 78 0.01 -8.60 18.27
C GLY A 78 -0.27 -9.19 19.62
N LYS A 79 0.13 -8.51 20.69
CA LYS A 79 -0.05 -8.98 22.08
C LYS A 79 -1.52 -9.20 22.42
N LYS A 80 -1.83 -10.38 22.96
CA LYS A 80 -3.21 -10.82 23.29
C LYS A 80 -4.01 -9.77 24.07
N GLN A 81 -3.41 -9.18 25.10
CA GLN A 81 -4.07 -8.18 25.94
C GLN A 81 -4.50 -6.94 25.13
N LEU A 82 -3.66 -6.47 24.19
CA LEU A 82 -3.98 -5.34 23.34
C LEU A 82 -5.09 -5.68 22.33
N ILE A 83 -5.06 -6.90 21.81
CA ILE A 83 -6.12 -7.37 20.90
C ILE A 83 -7.49 -7.45 21.60
N GLU A 84 -7.51 -7.87 22.87
CA GLU A 84 -8.73 -7.91 23.66
C GLU A 84 -9.30 -6.51 23.90
N LEU A 85 -8.45 -5.54 24.28
CA LEU A 85 -8.87 -4.15 24.41
C LEU A 85 -9.41 -3.55 23.11
N CYS A 86 -8.76 -3.84 21.97
CA CYS A 86 -9.24 -3.43 20.65
C CYS A 86 -10.62 -4.03 20.34
N ALA A 87 -10.83 -5.30 20.67
CA ALA A 87 -12.10 -5.98 20.43
C ALA A 87 -13.25 -5.37 21.24
N GLU A 88 -13.01 -5.04 22.51
CA GLU A 88 -13.99 -4.33 23.35
C GLU A 88 -14.36 -2.96 22.78
N ARG A 89 -13.40 -2.27 22.17
CA ARG A 89 -13.64 -0.96 21.55
C ARG A 89 -14.35 -1.07 20.20
N LEU A 90 -14.08 -2.13 19.43
CA LEU A 90 -14.65 -2.35 18.08
C LEU A 90 -16.14 -2.69 18.13
N THR A 91 -16.56 -3.46 19.12
CA THR A 91 -17.93 -3.93 19.30
C THR A 91 -18.64 -3.11 20.38
N ALA A 92 -18.88 -3.71 21.56
CA ALA A 92 -19.43 -3.04 22.72
C ALA A 92 -18.79 -3.62 23.99
N PRO A 93 -18.72 -2.87 25.07
CA PRO A 93 -18.22 -3.37 26.35
C PRO A 93 -18.90 -4.66 26.79
N GLY A 94 -18.11 -5.68 27.12
CA GLY A 94 -18.58 -7.00 27.51
C GLY A 94 -18.95 -7.95 26.35
N VAL A 95 -18.95 -7.49 25.12
CA VAL A 95 -19.19 -8.33 23.92
C VAL A 95 -17.86 -8.84 23.35
N GLY A 96 -16.85 -7.99 23.27
CA GLY A 96 -15.53 -8.36 22.79
C GLY A 96 -15.55 -9.06 21.43
N LYS A 97 -14.95 -10.25 21.36
CA LYS A 97 -14.82 -11.06 20.14
C LYS A 97 -15.95 -12.06 19.89
N GLU A 98 -16.94 -12.18 20.78
CA GLU A 98 -17.96 -13.24 20.69
C GLU A 98 -18.85 -13.13 19.45
N ILE A 99 -19.16 -11.91 19.01
CA ILE A 99 -20.00 -11.65 17.81
C ILE A 99 -19.11 -11.29 16.61
N GLY A 100 -18.01 -11.54 16.38
CA GLY A 100 -17.14 -11.18 15.26
C GLY A 100 -17.79 -10.32 14.15
N PRO A 101 -17.15 -9.25 13.71
CA PRO A 101 -17.73 -8.30 12.75
C PRO A 101 -17.62 -8.74 11.27
N SER A 102 -17.28 -10.00 10.99
CA SER A 102 -16.89 -10.44 9.65
C SER A 102 -18.04 -10.62 8.65
N LEU A 103 -19.30 -10.61 9.09
CA LEU A 103 -20.49 -10.64 8.22
C LEU A 103 -20.40 -11.67 7.08
N ASN A 104 -20.00 -12.90 7.38
CA ASN A 104 -19.78 -14.02 6.43
C ASN A 104 -18.61 -13.83 5.45
N GLN A 105 -17.71 -12.87 5.66
CA GLN A 105 -16.56 -12.65 4.77
C GLN A 105 -15.35 -13.54 5.07
N ASN A 106 -15.36 -14.33 6.13
CA ASN A 106 -14.21 -15.13 6.57
C ASN A 106 -13.60 -15.98 5.44
N THR A 107 -14.44 -16.59 4.59
CA THR A 107 -13.96 -17.41 3.47
C THR A 107 -13.15 -16.58 2.47
N LEU A 108 -13.60 -15.36 2.15
CA LEU A 108 -12.89 -14.46 1.26
C LEU A 108 -11.58 -13.96 1.90
N LEU A 109 -11.62 -13.61 3.19
CA LEU A 109 -10.44 -13.16 3.92
C LEU A 109 -9.38 -14.27 3.99
N LEU A 110 -9.76 -15.50 4.29
CA LEU A 110 -8.84 -16.64 4.34
C LEU A 110 -8.29 -17.01 2.96
N LYS A 111 -9.10 -16.94 1.90
CA LYS A 111 -8.61 -17.11 0.52
C LYS A 111 -7.62 -16.01 0.15
N GLY A 112 -7.94 -14.76 0.47
CA GLY A 112 -7.03 -13.65 0.26
C GLY A 112 -5.69 -13.88 0.93
N LEU A 113 -5.69 -14.23 2.22
CA LEU A 113 -4.48 -14.53 2.97
C LEU A 113 -3.67 -15.69 2.35
N PHE A 114 -4.34 -16.73 1.87
CA PHE A 114 -3.69 -17.86 1.21
C PHE A 114 -2.98 -17.45 -0.09
N PHE A 115 -3.58 -16.58 -0.90
CA PHE A 115 -3.00 -16.10 -2.15
C PHE A 115 -2.04 -14.91 -1.98
N ALA A 116 -2.09 -14.23 -0.84
CA ALA A 116 -1.34 -12.99 -0.59
C ALA A 116 0.16 -13.08 -0.92
N PRO A 117 0.92 -14.12 -0.54
CA PRO A 117 2.34 -14.19 -0.87
C PRO A 117 2.61 -14.12 -2.39
N SER A 118 1.79 -14.80 -3.20
CA SER A 118 1.93 -14.81 -4.66
C SER A 118 1.57 -13.46 -5.29
N VAL A 119 0.51 -12.83 -4.79
CA VAL A 119 0.05 -11.53 -5.29
C VAL A 119 1.01 -10.42 -4.86
N VAL A 120 1.52 -10.45 -3.63
CA VAL A 120 2.57 -9.52 -3.17
C VAL A 120 3.84 -9.67 -4.02
N ALA A 121 4.27 -10.90 -4.31
CA ALA A 121 5.40 -11.13 -5.21
C ALA A 121 5.18 -10.54 -6.61
N SER A 122 3.96 -10.67 -7.16
CA SER A 122 3.58 -10.04 -8.44
C SER A 122 3.64 -8.52 -8.36
N SER A 123 3.13 -7.94 -7.27
CA SER A 123 3.16 -6.49 -7.02
C SER A 123 4.59 -5.95 -6.90
N VAL A 124 5.46 -6.67 -6.19
CA VAL A 124 6.89 -6.31 -6.09
C VAL A 124 7.57 -6.38 -7.46
N LYS A 125 7.31 -7.42 -8.26
CA LYS A 125 7.83 -7.51 -9.64
C LYS A 125 7.34 -6.35 -10.51
N THR A 126 6.07 -5.96 -10.38
CA THR A 126 5.48 -4.81 -11.07
C THR A 126 6.18 -3.52 -10.67
N ALA A 127 6.42 -3.29 -9.39
CA ALA A 127 7.14 -2.12 -8.89
C ALA A 127 8.60 -2.09 -9.38
N VAL A 128 9.29 -3.22 -9.41
CA VAL A 128 10.66 -3.33 -9.97
C VAL A 128 10.68 -3.02 -11.46
N PHE A 129 9.70 -3.52 -12.22
CA PHE A 129 9.57 -3.19 -13.65
C PHE A 129 9.32 -1.70 -13.87
N ALA A 130 8.39 -1.09 -13.13
CA ALA A 130 8.10 0.33 -13.18
C ALA A 130 9.35 1.17 -12.87
N SER A 131 10.03 0.84 -11.77
CA SER A 131 11.28 1.49 -11.39
C SER A 131 12.30 1.45 -12.52
N ARG A 132 12.51 0.29 -13.14
CA ARG A 132 13.53 0.13 -14.18
C ARG A 132 13.19 0.85 -15.48
N ILE A 133 11.96 0.78 -15.96
CA ILE A 133 11.56 1.45 -17.21
C ILE A 133 11.57 2.96 -17.04
N LEU A 134 11.07 3.49 -15.91
CA LEU A 134 11.01 4.93 -15.68
C LEU A 134 12.42 5.52 -15.40
N GLU A 135 13.30 4.78 -14.73
CA GLU A 135 14.71 5.18 -14.60
C GLU A 135 15.40 5.28 -15.98
N LYS A 136 15.12 4.33 -16.91
CA LYS A 136 15.62 4.41 -18.29
C LYS A 136 15.06 5.60 -19.07
N LEU A 137 13.89 6.08 -18.72
CA LEU A 137 13.28 7.30 -19.27
C LEU A 137 13.72 8.58 -18.52
N ASN A 138 14.75 8.49 -17.65
CA ASN A 138 15.35 9.56 -16.88
C ASN A 138 14.45 10.18 -15.80
N TYR A 139 13.42 9.46 -15.33
CA TYR A 139 12.67 9.86 -14.14
C TYR A 139 13.39 9.42 -12.86
N LYS A 140 13.30 10.22 -11.81
CA LYS A 140 13.75 9.81 -10.48
C LYS A 140 12.73 8.87 -9.87
N VAL A 141 13.20 7.73 -9.36
CA VAL A 141 12.38 6.67 -8.80
C VAL A 141 12.91 6.24 -7.43
N SER A 142 12.03 5.82 -6.54
CA SER A 142 12.40 5.24 -5.25
C SER A 142 11.38 4.18 -4.82
N PRO A 143 11.83 3.00 -4.38
CA PRO A 143 13.20 2.47 -4.47
C PRO A 143 13.63 2.27 -5.93
N LYS A 144 14.95 2.21 -6.17
CA LYS A 144 15.48 1.78 -7.47
C LYS A 144 15.20 0.29 -7.68
N TRP A 145 15.27 -0.16 -8.92
CA TRP A 145 14.97 -1.54 -9.30
C TRP A 145 15.80 -2.60 -8.58
N ASN A 146 17.01 -2.27 -8.13
CA ASN A 146 17.96 -3.12 -7.43
C ASN A 146 18.12 -2.78 -5.94
N GLU A 147 17.29 -1.90 -5.41
CA GLU A 147 17.27 -1.59 -3.96
C GLU A 147 16.32 -2.52 -3.22
N GLU A 148 16.63 -2.77 -1.94
CA GLU A 148 15.76 -3.49 -1.02
C GLU A 148 14.44 -2.74 -0.85
N ARG A 149 13.34 -3.49 -0.79
CA ARG A 149 11.98 -2.96 -0.63
C ARG A 149 11.40 -3.32 0.72
N ALA A 150 10.75 -2.36 1.33
CA ALA A 150 10.04 -2.53 2.59
C ALA A 150 8.51 -2.67 2.40
N ASP A 151 8.02 -2.27 1.21
CA ASP A 151 6.63 -2.32 0.79
C ASP A 151 6.50 -2.51 -0.73
N ILE A 152 5.27 -2.53 -1.22
CA ILE A 152 4.96 -2.67 -2.65
C ILE A 152 4.88 -1.32 -3.38
N VAL A 153 5.08 -0.19 -2.68
CA VAL A 153 4.93 1.14 -3.27
C VAL A 153 6.14 1.51 -4.11
N GLN A 154 5.89 2.04 -5.29
CA GLN A 154 6.88 2.66 -6.16
C GLN A 154 6.59 4.14 -6.29
N THR A 155 7.52 4.99 -5.91
CA THR A 155 7.41 6.43 -6.16
C THR A 155 8.15 6.84 -7.41
N ILE A 156 7.58 7.79 -8.12
CA ILE A 156 8.11 8.36 -9.36
C ILE A 156 8.00 9.89 -9.27
N GLU A 157 9.12 10.60 -9.36
CA GLU A 157 9.14 12.05 -9.48
C GLU A 157 8.93 12.43 -10.95
N LEU A 158 7.75 12.92 -11.28
CA LEU A 158 7.38 13.27 -12.66
C LEU A 158 7.72 14.71 -13.02
N GLY A 159 7.90 15.58 -12.01
CA GLY A 159 8.39 16.94 -12.16
C GLY A 159 7.38 17.96 -12.70
N GLU A 160 6.30 17.51 -13.30
CA GLU A 160 5.27 18.34 -13.92
C GLU A 160 3.87 17.81 -13.59
N GLU A 161 2.93 18.72 -13.35
CA GLU A 161 1.53 18.40 -13.05
C GLU A 161 0.91 17.53 -14.14
N GLN A 162 1.04 17.94 -15.41
CA GLN A 162 0.46 17.23 -16.55
C GLN A 162 0.98 15.81 -16.69
N LYS A 163 2.26 15.58 -16.39
CA LYS A 163 2.83 14.23 -16.42
C LYS A 163 2.25 13.35 -15.32
N LEU A 164 2.02 13.88 -14.12
CA LEU A 164 1.37 13.15 -13.04
C LEU A 164 -0.07 12.77 -13.43
N ILE A 165 -0.83 13.74 -13.97
CA ILE A 165 -2.19 13.49 -14.44
C ILE A 165 -2.20 12.41 -15.53
N LYS A 166 -1.40 12.55 -16.57
CA LYS A 166 -1.31 11.59 -17.66
C LYS A 166 -0.83 10.20 -17.22
N PHE A 167 0.12 10.14 -16.29
CA PHE A 167 0.56 8.86 -15.72
C PHE A 167 -0.58 8.13 -15.03
N CYS A 168 -1.34 8.81 -14.16
CA CYS A 168 -2.51 8.24 -13.51
C CYS A 168 -3.60 7.84 -14.52
N GLN A 169 -3.88 8.70 -15.51
CA GLN A 169 -4.83 8.39 -16.58
C GLN A 169 -4.42 7.14 -17.38
N GLY A 170 -3.14 6.97 -17.67
CA GLY A 170 -2.64 5.78 -18.36
C GLY A 170 -2.73 4.51 -17.49
N ILE A 171 -2.50 4.59 -16.19
CA ILE A 171 -2.77 3.48 -15.26
C ILE A 171 -4.26 3.12 -15.30
N GLN A 172 -5.16 4.11 -15.25
CA GLN A 172 -6.61 3.89 -15.33
C GLN A 172 -7.01 3.19 -16.63
N MET A 173 -6.47 3.65 -17.78
CA MET A 173 -6.72 3.03 -19.10
C MET A 173 -6.26 1.57 -19.19
N GLY A 174 -5.27 1.18 -18.40
CA GLY A 174 -4.79 -0.21 -18.30
C GLY A 174 -5.56 -1.06 -17.30
N SER A 175 -6.54 -0.52 -16.61
CA SER A 175 -7.28 -1.18 -15.53
C SER A 175 -8.39 -2.10 -16.04
N PRO A 176 -8.78 -3.14 -15.29
CA PRO A 176 -9.82 -4.08 -15.72
C PRO A 176 -11.23 -3.49 -15.62
N ILE A 177 -11.43 -2.53 -14.72
CA ILE A 177 -12.71 -1.83 -14.48
C ILE A 177 -12.51 -0.36 -14.81
N ASP A 178 -13.55 0.29 -15.33
CA ASP A 178 -13.59 1.73 -15.60
C ASP A 178 -12.40 2.28 -16.42
N SER A 179 -11.84 1.46 -17.30
CA SER A 179 -10.72 1.87 -18.17
C SER A 179 -11.07 3.00 -19.14
N ASN A 180 -12.36 3.26 -19.35
CA ASN A 180 -12.91 4.37 -20.14
C ASN A 180 -13.08 5.66 -19.32
N VAL A 181 -12.96 5.61 -18.00
CA VAL A 181 -13.05 6.78 -17.13
C VAL A 181 -11.71 7.52 -17.13
N ILE A 182 -11.78 8.84 -17.18
CA ILE A 182 -10.60 9.70 -17.15
C ILE A 182 -10.54 10.34 -15.75
N PRO A 183 -9.61 9.92 -14.88
CA PRO A 183 -9.47 10.51 -13.57
C PRO A 183 -8.97 11.95 -13.67
N GLU A 184 -9.50 12.80 -12.79
CA GLU A 184 -9.13 14.21 -12.65
C GLU A 184 -8.74 14.52 -11.20
N PRO A 185 -7.86 15.51 -10.98
CA PRO A 185 -7.53 15.97 -9.64
C PRO A 185 -8.78 16.49 -8.89
N SER A 186 -9.02 15.96 -7.71
CA SER A 186 -10.18 16.33 -6.88
C SER A 186 -9.78 16.55 -5.42
N ASP A 187 -10.62 17.25 -4.68
CA ASP A 187 -10.42 17.45 -3.26
C ASP A 187 -10.58 16.12 -2.51
N MET A 188 -9.66 15.84 -1.60
CA MET A 188 -9.68 14.65 -0.78
C MET A 188 -9.64 15.03 0.70
N GLY A 189 -10.56 14.48 1.48
CA GLY A 189 -10.64 14.76 2.92
C GLY A 189 -9.32 14.47 3.63
N GLY A 190 -8.84 15.45 4.42
CA GLY A 190 -7.58 15.35 5.16
C GLY A 190 -6.33 15.78 4.39
N TYR A 191 -6.47 16.30 3.17
CA TYR A 191 -5.38 16.87 2.37
C TYR A 191 -5.71 18.29 1.95
N ASP A 192 -4.68 19.16 1.95
CA ASP A 192 -4.80 20.55 1.50
C ASP A 192 -4.70 20.65 -0.03
N ASP A 193 -3.93 19.75 -0.64
CA ASP A 193 -3.76 19.69 -2.09
C ASP A 193 -4.80 18.75 -2.72
N LYS A 194 -5.21 19.05 -3.93
CA LYS A 194 -5.98 18.10 -4.74
C LYS A 194 -5.16 16.84 -4.99
N VAL A 195 -5.83 15.72 -5.06
CA VAL A 195 -5.21 14.41 -5.35
C VAL A 195 -5.82 13.84 -6.62
N ILE A 196 -4.97 13.33 -7.51
CA ILE A 196 -5.43 12.48 -8.61
C ILE A 196 -5.27 11.01 -8.19
N MET A 197 -6.26 10.18 -8.50
CA MET A 197 -6.23 8.75 -8.19
C MET A 197 -6.71 7.93 -9.39
N ALA A 198 -5.89 6.99 -9.82
CA ALA A 198 -6.25 5.93 -10.74
C ALA A 198 -6.46 4.64 -9.94
N ALA A 199 -7.67 4.13 -9.94
CA ALA A 199 -8.09 2.98 -9.16
C ALA A 199 -9.23 2.22 -9.86
N GLY A 200 -9.04 1.89 -11.13
CA GLY A 200 -9.96 1.07 -11.92
C GLY A 200 -9.87 -0.41 -11.51
N THR A 201 -10.18 -0.69 -10.27
CA THR A 201 -10.03 -1.98 -9.59
C THR A 201 -11.38 -2.53 -9.17
N PHE A 202 -11.47 -3.83 -8.97
CA PHE A 202 -12.72 -4.49 -8.54
C PHE A 202 -13.22 -4.01 -7.18
N THR A 203 -12.31 -3.53 -6.33
CA THR A 203 -12.64 -3.03 -4.99
C THR A 203 -12.66 -1.51 -4.92
N GLU A 204 -12.28 -0.82 -5.98
CA GLU A 204 -12.11 0.64 -6.04
C GLU A 204 -11.17 1.21 -4.94
N GLY A 205 -10.43 2.26 -5.25
CA GLY A 205 -9.50 2.89 -4.32
C GLY A 205 -8.10 2.26 -4.29
N SER A 206 -7.33 2.60 -3.27
CA SER A 206 -5.94 2.14 -3.10
C SER A 206 -5.89 0.71 -2.58
N THR A 207 -5.84 -0.25 -3.47
CA THR A 207 -5.78 -1.70 -3.19
C THR A 207 -4.47 -2.31 -3.68
N ILE A 208 -4.31 -3.64 -3.55
CA ILE A 208 -3.18 -4.37 -4.16
C ILE A 208 -3.39 -4.63 -5.66
N GLU A 209 -4.51 -4.26 -6.23
CA GLU A 209 -4.83 -4.62 -7.61
C GLU A 209 -3.91 -3.92 -8.61
N LEU A 210 -3.90 -2.72 -8.76
CA LEU A 210 -2.96 -1.76 -9.35
C LEU A 210 -3.62 -0.41 -9.24
N SER A 211 -3.01 0.46 -8.50
CA SER A 211 -3.47 1.83 -8.36
C SER A 211 -2.29 2.80 -8.37
N CYS A 212 -2.58 4.02 -8.70
CA CYS A 212 -1.62 5.10 -8.67
C CYS A 212 -2.32 6.38 -8.24
N ASP A 213 -1.74 7.06 -7.31
CA ASP A 213 -2.24 8.34 -6.84
C ASP A 213 -1.09 9.34 -6.65
N GLY A 214 -1.45 10.62 -6.51
CA GLY A 214 -0.47 11.65 -6.18
C GLY A 214 -1.12 12.99 -5.90
N PRO A 215 -0.62 13.72 -4.88
CA PRO A 215 -1.06 15.08 -4.62
C PRO A 215 -0.54 16.03 -5.70
N ILE A 216 -1.38 16.97 -6.10
CA ILE A 216 -1.06 17.98 -7.12
C ILE A 216 -0.22 19.09 -6.46
N ARG A 217 1.02 18.77 -6.23
CA ARG A 217 2.04 19.70 -5.70
C ARG A 217 3.44 19.30 -6.14
N PRO A 218 4.37 20.25 -6.29
CA PRO A 218 5.77 19.91 -6.59
C PRO A 218 6.37 18.96 -5.54
N PRO A 219 7.22 18.01 -5.94
CA PRO A 219 7.71 17.78 -7.29
C PRO A 219 6.84 16.84 -8.16
N TYR A 220 5.53 16.76 -7.92
CA TYR A 220 4.56 15.96 -8.65
C TYR A 220 4.93 14.48 -8.64
N MET A 221 4.82 13.92 -7.45
CA MET A 221 5.15 12.51 -7.19
C MET A 221 3.95 11.61 -7.47
N ALA A 222 4.16 10.58 -8.26
CA ALA A 222 3.25 9.45 -8.35
C ALA A 222 3.61 8.38 -7.33
N TYR A 223 2.61 7.82 -6.66
CA TYR A 223 2.70 6.71 -5.71
C TYR A 223 1.91 5.54 -6.30
N MET A 224 2.64 4.61 -6.89
CA MET A 224 2.06 3.46 -7.58
C MET A 224 2.24 2.21 -6.71
N GLN A 225 1.22 1.38 -6.62
CA GLN A 225 1.28 0.10 -5.91
C GLN A 225 0.39 -0.94 -6.57
N GLY A 226 0.72 -2.22 -6.31
CA GLY A 226 -0.12 -3.33 -6.70
C GLY A 226 0.24 -3.98 -8.04
N GLY A 227 -0.66 -4.84 -8.43
CA GLY A 227 -0.58 -5.70 -9.62
C GLY A 227 -0.90 -7.15 -9.25
N LEU A 228 -2.16 -7.59 -9.46
CA LEU A 228 -2.61 -8.95 -9.11
C LEU A 228 -1.80 -10.01 -9.86
N THR A 229 -1.48 -9.74 -11.11
CA THR A 229 -0.50 -10.49 -11.89
C THR A 229 0.55 -9.54 -12.44
N TYR A 230 1.76 -10.06 -12.65
CA TYR A 230 2.84 -9.26 -13.22
C TYR A 230 2.52 -8.75 -14.64
N GLU A 231 1.85 -9.59 -15.44
CA GLU A 231 1.45 -9.25 -16.82
C GLU A 231 0.49 -8.07 -16.85
N TYR A 232 -0.52 -8.09 -15.98
CA TYR A 232 -1.45 -6.98 -15.80
C TYR A 232 -0.74 -5.71 -15.33
N GLY A 233 0.08 -5.81 -14.29
CA GLY A 233 0.84 -4.68 -13.78
C GLY A 233 1.75 -4.06 -14.84
N LYS A 234 2.44 -4.88 -15.62
CA LYS A 234 3.29 -4.44 -16.73
C LYS A 234 2.48 -3.71 -17.82
N LEU A 235 1.31 -4.22 -18.17
CA LEU A 235 0.44 -3.57 -19.16
C LEU A 235 0.02 -2.17 -18.69
N GLY A 236 -0.43 -2.03 -17.45
CA GLY A 236 -0.82 -0.74 -16.88
C GLY A 236 0.32 0.29 -16.90
N ILE A 237 1.53 -0.15 -16.54
CA ILE A 237 2.71 0.74 -16.59
C ILE A 237 3.06 1.15 -18.03
N LEU A 238 2.99 0.25 -18.98
CA LEU A 238 3.25 0.58 -20.39
C LEU A 238 2.22 1.57 -20.93
N LYS A 239 0.94 1.43 -20.54
CA LYS A 239 -0.10 2.41 -20.88
C LYS A 239 0.16 3.77 -20.23
N ALA A 240 0.62 3.82 -18.98
CA ALA A 240 1.00 5.07 -18.34
C ALA A 240 2.16 5.78 -19.07
N VAL A 241 3.18 5.04 -19.47
CA VAL A 241 4.32 5.58 -20.24
C VAL A 241 3.87 6.08 -21.62
N GLU A 242 3.00 5.32 -22.31
CA GLU A 242 2.42 5.72 -23.59
C GLU A 242 1.66 7.04 -23.48
N GLU A 243 0.82 7.18 -22.44
CA GLU A 243 -0.02 8.37 -22.25
C GLU A 243 0.81 9.61 -21.91
N MET A 244 1.87 9.47 -21.13
CA MET A 244 2.81 10.57 -20.85
C MET A 244 3.59 11.05 -22.09
N SER A 245 3.64 10.25 -23.15
CA SER A 245 4.38 10.57 -24.38
C SER A 245 3.56 11.36 -25.40
N LYS A 246 2.26 11.50 -25.15
CA LYS A 246 1.31 12.29 -25.97
C LYS A 246 1.27 13.74 -25.49
#